data_2146eefbe20f5f3c2b20f853a510595f
#
_entry.id   2146eefbe20f5f3c2b20f853a510595f
#
_cell.length_a   1.000
_cell.length_b   1.000
_cell.length_c   1.000
_cell.angle_alpha   90.00
_cell.angle_beta   90.00
_cell.angle_gamma   90.00
#
_symmetry.space_group_name_H-M   'P 1'
#
loop_
_entity.id
_entity.type
_entity.pdbx_description
1 polymer ?
#
loop_
_entity_poly.entity_id
_entity_poly.type
_entity_poly.pdbx_seq_one_letter_code
_entity_poly.pdbx_strand_id
1 'polypeptide(L)'
;ANATVTICHSKTKNLADVVRGADIVVAAMGKAGFVQADWIKPGAAVIDVGTNRVTNAAEAERLFANFPARLEKFRARGNALVGDVHPEAANVAGALTPVPGGVGPMTITMLMSNTVKAARMRRAKAIPRSISAGGTGVAGAR
;
A
#
# COMPACT_ATOMS: atom_id res chain seq x y z
N ALA A 1 13.18 -10.92 -3.57
CA ALA A 1 13.34 -10.62 -2.14
C ALA A 1 13.09 -11.90 -1.35
N ASN A 2 13.93 -12.18 -0.34
CA ASN A 2 13.76 -13.33 0.54
C ASN A 2 12.79 -12.94 1.67
N ALA A 3 11.50 -13.06 1.40
CA ALA A 3 10.46 -12.77 2.37
C ALA A 3 9.41 -13.89 2.37
N THR A 4 8.95 -14.27 3.56
CA THR A 4 7.77 -15.13 3.70
C THR A 4 6.52 -14.25 3.63
N VAL A 5 5.61 -14.57 2.71
CA VAL A 5 4.38 -13.81 2.52
C VAL A 5 3.19 -14.66 2.95
N THR A 6 2.37 -14.11 3.86
CA THR A 6 1.12 -14.72 4.29
C THR A 6 -0.04 -13.86 3.82
N ILE A 7 -0.97 -14.44 3.06
CA ILE A 7 -2.19 -13.78 2.62
C ILE A 7 -3.33 -14.19 3.54
N CYS A 8 -3.98 -13.19 4.14
CA CYS A 8 -5.10 -13.37 5.04
C CYS A 8 -6.40 -12.85 4.42
N HIS A 9 -7.53 -13.39 4.84
CA HIS A 9 -8.87 -12.98 4.42
C HIS A 9 -9.89 -13.15 5.56
N SER A 10 -11.12 -12.77 5.33
CA SER A 10 -12.20 -12.76 6.35
C SER A 10 -12.49 -14.12 7.00
N LYS A 11 -12.04 -15.23 6.40
CA LYS A 11 -12.19 -16.60 6.95
C LYS A 11 -10.89 -17.12 7.57
N THR A 12 -9.83 -16.34 7.63
CA THR A 12 -8.57 -16.72 8.29
C THR A 12 -8.83 -16.87 9.78
N LYS A 13 -8.53 -18.05 10.30
CA LYS A 13 -8.63 -18.31 11.75
C LYS A 13 -7.48 -17.62 12.47
N ASN A 14 -7.73 -17.13 13.68
CA ASN A 14 -6.73 -16.50 14.55
C ASN A 14 -5.95 -15.37 13.83
N LEU A 15 -6.68 -14.52 13.08
CA LEU A 15 -6.08 -13.46 12.27
C LEU A 15 -5.17 -12.54 13.09
N ALA A 16 -5.55 -12.22 14.32
CA ALA A 16 -4.75 -11.39 15.22
C ALA A 16 -3.36 -11.99 15.48
N ASP A 17 -3.27 -13.32 15.68
CA ASP A 17 -2.00 -14.00 15.96
C ASP A 17 -1.11 -14.04 14.71
N VAL A 18 -1.71 -14.21 13.53
CA VAL A 18 -0.98 -14.16 12.26
C VAL A 18 -0.39 -12.76 12.05
N VAL A 19 -1.17 -11.71 12.28
CA VAL A 19 -0.73 -10.32 12.14
C VAL A 19 0.37 -10.00 13.17
N ARG A 20 0.24 -10.49 14.41
CA ARG A 20 1.21 -10.27 15.49
C ARG A 20 2.59 -10.86 15.20
N GLY A 21 2.67 -11.87 14.34
CA GLY A 21 3.94 -12.46 13.89
C GLY A 21 4.64 -11.70 12.75
N ALA A 22 4.00 -10.72 12.13
CA ALA A 22 4.51 -10.08 10.94
C ALA A 22 5.43 -8.87 11.24
N ASP A 23 6.55 -8.78 10.53
CA ASP A 23 7.44 -7.61 10.55
C ASP A 23 6.91 -6.47 9.68
N ILE A 24 6.14 -6.82 8.63
CA ILE A 24 5.47 -5.89 7.73
C ILE A 24 4.02 -6.30 7.61
N VAL A 25 3.10 -5.40 7.89
CA VAL A 25 1.65 -5.59 7.75
C VAL A 25 1.12 -4.70 6.66
N VAL A 26 0.37 -5.27 5.72
CA VAL A 26 -0.36 -4.52 4.69
C VAL A 26 -1.86 -4.71 4.94
N ALA A 27 -2.55 -3.64 5.33
CA ALA A 27 -3.99 -3.63 5.56
C ALA A 27 -4.73 -3.03 4.37
N ALA A 28 -5.59 -3.84 3.70
CA ALA A 28 -6.30 -3.46 2.48
C ALA A 28 -7.67 -4.16 2.40
N MET A 29 -8.49 -4.03 3.44
CA MET A 29 -9.75 -4.78 3.57
C MET A 29 -11.01 -3.90 3.51
N GLY A 30 -10.85 -2.57 3.53
CA GLY A 30 -11.96 -1.61 3.44
C GLY A 30 -12.85 -1.58 4.68
N LYS A 31 -12.27 -1.74 5.89
CA LYS A 31 -12.97 -1.66 7.17
C LYS A 31 -12.26 -0.72 8.12
N ALA A 32 -12.89 0.39 8.47
CA ALA A 32 -12.34 1.42 9.33
C ALA A 32 -11.85 0.89 10.68
N GLY A 33 -10.54 1.05 10.94
CA GLY A 33 -9.91 0.70 12.20
C GLY A 33 -10.09 -0.77 12.62
N PHE A 34 -10.16 -1.69 11.67
CA PHE A 34 -10.36 -3.12 11.94
C PHE A 34 -9.12 -3.77 12.56
N VAL A 35 -7.93 -3.46 12.06
CA VAL A 35 -6.67 -3.96 12.62
C VAL A 35 -6.36 -3.20 13.90
N GLN A 36 -6.39 -3.89 15.02
CA GLN A 36 -6.20 -3.29 16.33
C GLN A 36 -4.71 -3.13 16.68
N ALA A 37 -4.41 -2.22 17.60
CA ALA A 37 -3.03 -1.94 18.03
C ALA A 37 -2.35 -3.18 18.67
N ASP A 38 -3.08 -3.97 19.43
CA ASP A 38 -2.61 -5.19 20.09
C ASP A 38 -2.32 -6.36 19.11
N TRP A 39 -2.73 -6.22 17.84
CA TRP A 39 -2.36 -7.16 16.77
C TRP A 39 -1.01 -6.85 16.15
N ILE A 40 -0.52 -5.62 16.32
CA ILE A 40 0.73 -5.17 15.69
C ILE A 40 1.92 -5.58 16.55
N LYS A 41 2.89 -6.25 15.93
CA LYS A 41 4.19 -6.52 16.55
C LYS A 41 4.89 -5.20 16.86
N PRO A 42 5.41 -4.99 18.08
CA PRO A 42 6.18 -3.80 18.39
C PRO A 42 7.32 -3.56 17.38
N GLY A 43 7.38 -2.36 16.82
CA GLY A 43 8.38 -2.00 15.82
C GLY A 43 8.07 -2.43 14.38
N ALA A 44 6.98 -3.13 14.11
CA ALA A 44 6.59 -3.53 12.75
C ALA A 44 6.30 -2.32 11.85
N ALA A 45 6.54 -2.50 10.55
CA ALA A 45 6.12 -1.54 9.53
C ALA A 45 4.67 -1.83 9.10
N VAL A 46 3.79 -0.85 9.21
CA VAL A 46 2.37 -0.99 8.87
C VAL A 46 2.02 -0.12 7.67
N ILE A 47 1.56 -0.75 6.60
CA ILE A 47 1.12 -0.09 5.37
C ILE A 47 -0.41 -0.16 5.33
N ASP A 48 -1.05 0.93 5.70
CA ASP A 48 -2.51 1.06 5.67
C ASP A 48 -2.94 1.59 4.30
N VAL A 49 -3.55 0.73 3.51
CA VAL A 49 -4.09 1.04 2.17
C VAL A 49 -5.55 1.49 2.27
N GLY A 50 -6.19 1.23 3.42
CA GLY A 50 -7.60 1.53 3.64
C GLY A 50 -7.91 3.02 3.50
N THR A 51 -9.05 3.31 2.90
CA THR A 51 -9.59 4.67 2.81
C THR A 51 -11.09 4.61 3.05
N ASN A 52 -11.47 4.75 4.31
CA ASN A 52 -12.87 4.63 4.74
C ASN A 52 -13.40 6.00 5.14
N ARG A 53 -14.57 6.36 4.64
CA ARG A 53 -15.28 7.56 5.08
C ARG A 53 -16.21 7.21 6.23
N VAL A 54 -15.88 7.68 7.42
CA VAL A 54 -16.72 7.56 8.61
C VAL A 54 -17.61 8.81 8.71
N THR A 55 -18.92 8.58 8.77
CA THR A 55 -19.96 9.62 8.96
C THR A 55 -20.81 9.36 10.20
N ASN A 56 -20.72 8.16 10.75
CA ASN A 56 -21.44 7.77 11.95
C ASN A 56 -20.71 8.26 13.20
N ALA A 57 -21.41 8.98 14.08
CA ALA A 57 -20.86 9.56 15.30
C ALA A 57 -20.36 8.48 16.28
N ALA A 58 -21.13 7.40 16.47
CA ALA A 58 -20.72 6.33 17.39
C ALA A 58 -19.45 5.60 16.90
N GLU A 59 -19.29 5.42 15.60
CA GLU A 59 -18.08 4.85 15.01
C GLU A 59 -16.89 5.80 15.19
N ALA A 60 -17.08 7.10 14.97
CA ALA A 60 -16.05 8.11 15.18
C ALA A 60 -15.63 8.19 16.65
N GLU A 61 -16.56 8.14 17.58
CA GLU A 61 -16.27 8.10 19.03
C GLU A 61 -15.45 6.87 19.41
N ARG A 62 -15.80 5.70 18.88
CA ARG A 62 -15.04 4.47 19.09
C ARG A 62 -13.61 4.56 18.57
N LEU A 63 -13.44 5.09 17.34
CA LEU A 63 -12.13 5.19 16.68
C LEU A 63 -11.24 6.28 17.28
N PHE A 64 -11.84 7.36 17.79
CA PHE A 64 -11.13 8.54 18.25
C PHE A 64 -11.25 8.77 19.74
N ALA A 65 -11.64 7.77 20.53
CA ALA A 65 -11.80 7.88 21.98
C ALA A 65 -10.57 8.53 22.67
N ASN A 66 -9.38 8.10 22.25
CA ASN A 66 -8.10 8.60 22.77
C ASN A 66 -7.46 9.71 21.87
N PHE A 67 -8.23 10.27 20.93
CA PHE A 67 -7.76 11.29 20.00
C PHE A 67 -8.72 12.50 19.95
N PRO A 68 -8.82 13.31 21.03
CA PRO A 68 -9.83 14.37 21.15
C PRO A 68 -9.77 15.37 19.99
N ALA A 69 -8.59 15.76 19.53
CA ALA A 69 -8.45 16.68 18.39
C ALA A 69 -9.00 16.09 17.06
N ARG A 70 -8.96 14.77 16.87
CA ARG A 70 -9.57 14.12 15.70
C ARG A 70 -11.09 14.04 15.83
N LEU A 71 -11.58 13.80 17.03
CA LEU A 71 -13.01 13.78 17.32
C LEU A 71 -13.65 15.15 17.16
N GLU A 72 -13.01 16.22 17.60
CA GLU A 72 -13.45 17.61 17.37
C GLU A 72 -13.50 17.96 15.89
N LYS A 73 -12.47 17.58 15.11
CA LYS A 73 -12.49 17.76 13.65
C LYS A 73 -13.61 17.00 12.99
N PHE A 74 -13.92 15.79 13.46
CA PHE A 74 -15.05 15.02 12.98
C PHE A 74 -16.37 15.75 13.29
N ARG A 75 -16.58 16.22 14.53
CA ARG A 75 -17.78 16.95 14.94
C ARG A 75 -17.99 18.22 14.12
N ALA A 76 -16.90 18.93 13.80
CA ALA A 76 -16.96 20.14 12.97
C ALA A 76 -17.28 19.87 11.50
N ARG A 77 -16.85 18.73 10.95
CA ARG A 77 -16.96 18.40 9.51
C ARG A 77 -18.07 17.39 9.19
N GLY A 78 -18.59 16.68 10.17
CA GLY A 78 -19.54 15.58 9.99
C GLY A 78 -18.98 14.33 9.34
N ASN A 79 -17.67 14.29 9.05
CA ASN A 79 -17.02 13.12 8.48
C ASN A 79 -15.53 13.11 8.76
N ALA A 80 -14.93 11.89 8.68
CA ALA A 80 -13.48 11.69 8.72
C ALA A 80 -13.06 10.61 7.73
N LEU A 81 -11.83 10.73 7.20
CA LEU A 81 -11.17 9.65 6.48
C LEU A 81 -10.27 8.90 7.44
N VAL A 82 -10.39 7.57 7.47
CA VAL A 82 -9.61 6.67 8.31
C VAL A 82 -9.18 5.45 7.51
N GLY A 83 -8.06 4.87 7.91
CA GLY A 83 -7.57 3.62 7.33
C GLY A 83 -8.28 2.38 7.87
N ASP A 84 -7.76 1.22 7.48
CA ASP A 84 -8.18 -0.07 8.00
C ASP A 84 -7.52 -0.39 9.35
N VAL A 85 -6.48 0.36 9.72
CA VAL A 85 -5.74 0.21 10.97
C VAL A 85 -6.24 1.21 12.00
N HIS A 86 -6.44 0.73 13.24
CA HIS A 86 -6.86 1.58 14.34
C HIS A 86 -5.79 2.65 14.65
N PRO A 87 -6.15 3.91 14.90
CA PRO A 87 -5.18 4.99 15.13
C PRO A 87 -4.17 4.72 16.25
N GLU A 88 -4.53 3.96 17.26
CA GLU A 88 -3.64 3.57 18.36
C GLU A 88 -2.45 2.71 17.93
N ALA A 89 -2.54 2.05 16.78
CA ALA A 89 -1.42 1.29 16.24
C ALA A 89 -0.15 2.15 16.02
N ALA A 90 -0.30 3.47 15.90
CA ALA A 90 0.81 4.41 15.83
C ALA A 90 1.72 4.38 17.06
N ASN A 91 1.20 3.97 18.22
CA ASN A 91 1.97 3.86 19.46
C ASN A 91 2.81 2.58 19.57
N VAL A 92 2.55 1.60 18.69
CA VAL A 92 3.17 0.26 18.71
C VAL A 92 4.04 0.02 17.49
N ALA A 93 3.58 0.47 16.33
CA ALA A 93 4.27 0.32 15.05
C ALA A 93 5.59 1.12 15.02
N GLY A 94 6.62 0.55 14.42
CA GLY A 94 7.86 1.29 14.14
C GLY A 94 7.69 2.31 13.00
N ALA A 95 6.79 2.01 12.06
CA ALA A 95 6.36 2.90 11.00
C ALA A 95 4.89 2.62 10.63
N LEU A 96 4.10 3.67 10.42
CA LEU A 96 2.71 3.56 9.98
C LEU A 96 2.44 4.60 8.90
N THR A 97 1.91 4.16 7.76
CA THR A 97 1.50 5.10 6.71
C THR A 97 0.29 5.92 7.16
N PRO A 98 0.31 7.25 7.00
CA PRO A 98 -0.83 8.09 7.39
C PRO A 98 -2.03 7.88 6.45
N VAL A 99 -3.24 7.97 7.00
CA VAL A 99 -4.48 8.05 6.23
C VAL A 99 -5.26 9.28 6.68
N PRO A 100 -5.56 10.23 5.76
CA PRO A 100 -5.09 10.32 4.36
C PRO A 100 -3.63 10.75 4.23
N GLY A 101 -3.06 10.60 3.01
CA GLY A 101 -1.76 11.18 2.65
C GLY A 101 -0.59 10.19 2.55
N GLY A 102 -0.81 8.91 2.86
CA GLY A 102 0.19 7.84 2.74
C GLY A 102 0.17 7.16 1.36
N VAL A 103 -0.49 6.02 1.27
CA VAL A 103 -0.49 5.14 0.09
C VAL A 103 -1.11 5.79 -1.14
N GLY A 104 -2.17 6.61 -0.98
CA GLY A 104 -2.88 7.25 -2.10
C GLY A 104 -1.95 8.01 -3.05
N PRO A 105 -1.20 9.02 -2.60
CA PRO A 105 -0.25 9.76 -3.42
C PRO A 105 0.83 8.87 -4.05
N MET A 106 1.32 7.87 -3.33
CA MET A 106 2.31 6.91 -3.83
C MET A 106 1.75 6.05 -4.96
N THR A 107 0.48 5.66 -4.89
CA THR A 107 -0.20 4.89 -5.95
C THR A 107 -0.17 5.66 -7.28
N ILE A 108 -0.47 6.96 -7.26
CA ILE A 108 -0.44 7.80 -8.47
C ILE A 108 0.98 7.92 -9.01
N THR A 109 1.95 8.18 -8.15
CA THR A 109 3.37 8.29 -8.52
C THR A 109 3.87 7.01 -9.18
N MET A 110 3.58 5.87 -8.58
CA MET A 110 3.99 4.57 -9.10
C MET A 110 3.28 4.20 -10.41
N LEU A 111 2.01 4.56 -10.56
CA LEU A 111 1.28 4.38 -11.81
C LEU A 111 1.95 5.14 -12.96
N MET A 112 2.29 6.40 -12.76
CA MET A 112 3.00 7.21 -13.77
C MET A 112 4.37 6.62 -14.10
N SER A 113 5.15 6.25 -13.08
CA SER A 113 6.46 5.63 -13.25
C SER A 113 6.37 4.33 -14.07
N ASN A 114 5.42 3.45 -13.70
CA ASN A 114 5.20 2.18 -14.38
C ASN A 114 4.71 2.37 -15.82
N THR A 115 3.88 3.37 -16.09
CA THR A 115 3.42 3.70 -17.44
C THR A 115 4.59 4.10 -18.33
N VAL A 116 5.47 4.99 -17.87
CA VAL A 116 6.69 5.37 -18.60
C VAL A 116 7.60 4.17 -18.83
N LYS A 117 7.79 3.33 -17.80
CA LYS A 117 8.60 2.11 -17.92
C LYS A 117 8.02 1.14 -18.96
N ALA A 118 6.71 0.92 -18.95
CA ALA A 118 6.04 0.07 -19.93
C ALA A 118 6.17 0.61 -21.38
N ALA A 119 6.02 1.93 -21.57
CA ALA A 119 6.21 2.56 -22.86
C ALA A 119 7.65 2.39 -23.37
N ARG A 120 8.66 2.58 -22.52
CA ARG A 120 10.07 2.34 -22.86
C ARG A 120 10.34 0.90 -23.25
N MET A 121 9.79 -0.07 -22.52
CA MET A 121 9.94 -1.50 -22.82
C MET A 121 9.30 -1.86 -24.17
N ARG A 122 8.12 -1.32 -24.49
CA ARG A 122 7.47 -1.52 -25.78
C ARG A 122 8.32 -0.95 -26.91
N ARG A 123 8.84 0.28 -26.75
CA ARG A 123 9.70 0.92 -27.75
C ARG A 123 10.98 0.14 -28.00
N ALA A 124 11.64 -0.36 -26.96
CA ALA A 124 12.85 -1.18 -27.09
C ALA A 124 12.60 -2.51 -27.82
N LYS A 125 11.40 -3.09 -27.68
CA LYS A 125 11.01 -4.30 -28.44
C LYS A 125 10.62 -4.01 -29.89
N ALA A 126 10.19 -2.78 -30.20
CA ALA A 126 9.75 -2.37 -31.52
C ALA A 126 10.90 -1.89 -32.44
N ILE A 127 12.11 -1.71 -31.91
CA ILE A 127 13.29 -1.40 -32.73
C ILE A 127 13.79 -2.73 -33.30
N PRO A 128 13.67 -2.98 -34.64
CA PRO A 128 14.28 -4.14 -35.25
C PRO A 128 15.79 -4.07 -35.00
N ARG A 129 16.39 -5.17 -34.57
CA ARG A 129 17.84 -5.30 -34.61
C ARG A 129 18.25 -5.00 -36.07
N SER A 130 19.02 -3.94 -36.31
CA SER A 130 19.59 -3.64 -37.61
C SER A 130 20.21 -4.91 -38.16
N ILE A 131 19.77 -5.32 -39.35
CA ILE A 131 20.41 -6.36 -40.14
C ILE A 131 21.86 -5.89 -40.28
N SER A 132 22.79 -6.62 -39.69
CA SER A 132 24.21 -6.41 -39.96
C SER A 132 24.41 -6.54 -41.44
N ALA A 133 24.81 -5.44 -42.09
CA ALA A 133 25.13 -5.44 -43.50
C ALA A 133 26.15 -6.55 -43.78
N GLY A 134 25.68 -7.60 -44.43
CA GLY A 134 26.54 -8.67 -44.93
C GLY A 134 27.55 -8.08 -45.86
N GLY A 135 28.81 -8.28 -45.56
CA GLY A 135 29.91 -7.88 -46.41
C GLY A 135 29.75 -8.43 -47.84
N THR A 136 29.75 -7.55 -48.81
CA THR A 136 29.91 -7.90 -50.19
C THR A 136 31.29 -8.51 -50.41
N GLY A 137 31.34 -9.84 -50.47
CA GLY A 137 32.51 -10.54 -50.99
C GLY A 137 32.59 -10.30 -52.50
N VAL A 138 33.53 -9.48 -52.90
CA VAL A 138 33.90 -9.35 -54.31
C VAL A 138 34.64 -10.62 -54.72
N ALA A 139 34.01 -11.47 -55.50
CA ALA A 139 34.68 -12.52 -56.21
C ALA A 139 35.48 -11.94 -57.39
N GLY A 140 36.80 -11.89 -57.24
CA GLY A 140 37.71 -11.60 -58.35
C GLY A 140 37.82 -12.79 -59.28
N ALA A 141 37.60 -12.51 -60.54
CA ALA A 141 37.82 -13.45 -61.65
C ALA A 141 39.32 -13.71 -61.89
N ARG A 142 39.69 -14.92 -62.09
CA ARG A 142 40.53 -15.46 -63.15
C ARG A 142 40.55 -16.96 -63.09
#